data_b98740383547a52e63ba6c1a81dbb0ad
#
_entry.id   b98740383547a52e63ba6c1a81dbb0ad
#
_cell.length_a   1.000
_cell.length_b   1.000
_cell.length_c   1.000
_cell.angle_alpha   90.00
_cell.angle_beta   90.00
_cell.angle_gamma   90.00
#
_symmetry.space_group_name_H-M   'P 1'
#
loop_
_entity.id
_entity.type
_entity.pdbx_description
1 polymer ?
#
loop_
_entity_poly.entity_id
_entity_poly.type
_entity_poly.pdbx_seq_one_letter_code
_entity_poly.pdbx_strand_id
1 'polypeptide(L)'
;MKKIEAIIKPFKLEEVKENLGVAGIHGLTVIEVKGFGRQKGHTELYRGAEYIVDFLPKVKIEIVVRDEDLDKTVDSIQSAAKTGRIGDGKFLFLIWTRLSASVLEKLEKMLSDIYFL
;
A
#
# COMPACT_ATOMS: atom_id res chain seq x y z
N MET A 1 6.07 -10.83 15.95
CA MET A 1 6.38 -9.79 14.96
C MET A 1 5.55 -9.97 13.71
N LYS A 2 5.22 -8.90 13.04
CA LYS A 2 4.42 -8.90 11.82
C LYS A 2 5.17 -8.16 10.72
N LYS A 3 5.08 -8.66 9.50
CA LYS A 3 5.54 -7.93 8.31
C LYS A 3 4.32 -7.39 7.57
N ILE A 4 4.37 -6.11 7.24
CA ILE A 4 3.34 -5.44 6.46
C ILE A 4 3.92 -5.13 5.10
N GLU A 5 3.21 -5.47 4.05
CA GLU A 5 3.49 -5.02 2.70
C GLU A 5 2.32 -4.14 2.24
N ALA A 6 2.62 -2.93 1.83
CA ALA A 6 1.63 -2.00 1.32
C ALA A 6 2.06 -1.48 -0.04
N ILE A 7 1.15 -1.55 -1.01
CA ILE A 7 1.40 -0.99 -2.34
C ILE A 7 0.53 0.26 -2.49
N ILE A 8 1.18 1.38 -2.73
CA ILE A 8 0.54 2.69 -2.76
C ILE A 8 0.94 3.48 -4.01
N LYS A 9 0.22 4.57 -4.27
CA LYS A 9 0.60 5.53 -5.30
C LYS A 9 1.92 6.21 -4.91
N PRO A 10 2.85 6.42 -5.86
CA PRO A 10 4.17 6.96 -5.53
C PRO A 10 4.14 8.33 -4.85
N PHE A 11 3.22 9.21 -5.24
CA PHE A 11 3.15 10.57 -4.67
C PHE A 11 2.64 10.59 -3.22
N LYS A 12 2.15 9.47 -2.70
CA LYS A 12 1.71 9.35 -1.31
C LYS A 12 2.81 8.91 -0.35
N LEU A 13 3.98 8.54 -0.87
CA LEU A 13 5.05 7.96 -0.06
C LEU A 13 5.49 8.88 1.08
N GLU A 14 5.69 10.17 0.82
CA GLU A 14 6.14 11.10 1.85
C GLU A 14 5.11 11.28 2.97
N GLU A 15 3.83 11.38 2.62
CA GLU A 15 2.75 11.48 3.62
C GLU A 15 2.69 10.22 4.49
N VAL A 16 2.82 9.05 3.87
CA VAL A 16 2.84 7.77 4.60
C VAL A 16 4.03 7.70 5.55
N LYS A 17 5.20 8.09 5.08
CA LYS A 17 6.42 8.13 5.89
C LYS A 17 6.25 9.05 7.10
N GLU A 18 5.69 10.24 6.91
CA GLU A 18 5.42 11.19 7.99
C GLU A 18 4.43 10.64 9.01
N ASN A 19 3.33 10.06 8.54
CA ASN A 19 2.34 9.45 9.43
C ASN A 19 2.92 8.30 10.25
N LEU A 20 3.74 7.47 9.63
CA LEU A 20 4.42 6.38 10.33
C LEU A 20 5.37 6.93 11.41
N GLY A 21 6.09 8.01 11.10
CA GLY A 21 6.96 8.67 12.08
C GLY A 21 6.19 9.19 13.28
N VAL A 22 5.03 9.80 13.07
CA VAL A 22 4.15 10.26 14.17
C VAL A 22 3.68 9.09 15.02
N ALA A 23 3.43 7.94 14.41
CA ALA A 23 3.03 6.73 15.13
C ALA A 23 4.19 6.01 15.82
N GLY A 24 5.41 6.52 15.70
CA GLY A 24 6.59 5.90 16.31
C GLY A 24 7.24 4.81 15.46
N ILE A 25 6.89 4.71 14.21
CA ILE A 25 7.45 3.72 13.27
C ILE A 25 8.48 4.43 12.39
N HIS A 26 9.74 4.14 12.58
CA HIS A 26 10.84 4.87 11.92
C HIS A 26 11.60 4.09 10.85
N GLY A 27 11.36 2.78 10.75
CA GLY A 27 12.04 1.93 9.78
C GLY A 27 11.09 1.39 8.74
N LEU A 28 11.41 1.60 7.46
CA LEU A 28 10.67 1.02 6.35
C LEU A 28 11.59 0.80 5.15
N THR A 29 11.23 -0.16 4.32
CA THR A 29 11.91 -0.40 3.05
C THR A 29 10.96 -0.05 1.92
N VAL A 30 11.46 0.66 0.93
CA VAL A 30 10.66 1.09 -0.22
C VAL A 30 11.22 0.44 -1.48
N ILE A 31 10.32 -0.14 -2.28
CA ILE A 31 10.65 -0.79 -3.53
C ILE A 31 9.76 -0.20 -4.62
N GLU A 32 10.35 0.21 -5.72
CA GLU A 32 9.59 0.63 -6.89
C GLU A 32 9.01 -0.59 -7.58
N VAL A 33 7.71 -0.55 -7.85
CA VAL A 33 6.99 -1.64 -8.49
C VAL A 33 6.06 -1.09 -9.58
N LYS A 34 5.52 -1.99 -10.40
CA LYS A 34 4.51 -1.65 -11.39
C LYS A 34 3.27 -2.47 -11.11
N GLY A 35 2.12 -1.83 -11.25
CA GLY A 35 0.84 -2.49 -11.01
C GLY A 35 -0.07 -2.44 -12.22
N PHE A 36 -0.86 -3.49 -12.38
CA PHE A 36 -1.94 -3.57 -13.37
C PHE A 36 -3.21 -3.95 -12.64
N GLY A 37 -4.30 -3.28 -12.95
CA GLY A 37 -5.56 -3.59 -12.31
C GLY A 37 -6.65 -2.58 -12.64
N ARG A 38 -7.49 -2.24 -11.66
CA ARG A 38 -8.67 -1.38 -11.85
C ARG A 38 -8.35 0.00 -12.42
N GLN A 39 -7.21 0.55 -12.11
CA GLN A 39 -6.80 1.89 -12.58
C GLN A 39 -6.59 1.93 -14.08
N LYS A 40 -6.30 0.79 -14.70
CA LYS A 40 -5.96 0.63 -16.12
C LYS A 40 -4.76 1.47 -16.55
N GLY A 41 -4.21 1.16 -17.68
CA GLY A 41 -3.14 1.90 -18.30
C GLY A 41 -3.63 3.06 -19.15
N HIS A 42 -2.73 3.67 -19.84
CA HIS A 42 -3.01 4.76 -20.78
C HIS A 42 -2.18 4.56 -22.04
N THR A 43 -2.50 5.33 -23.10
CA THR A 43 -1.76 5.29 -24.34
C THR A 43 -0.67 6.35 -24.33
N GLU A 44 0.54 5.97 -24.74
CA GLU A 44 1.66 6.87 -24.93
C GLU A 44 2.17 6.80 -26.36
N LEU A 45 2.74 7.92 -26.84
CA LEU A 45 3.40 7.99 -28.12
C LEU A 45 4.91 7.80 -27.95
N TYR A 46 5.47 6.91 -28.74
CA TYR A 46 6.91 6.69 -28.77
C TYR A 46 7.36 6.46 -30.22
N ARG A 47 8.27 7.33 -30.70
CA ARG A 47 8.77 7.29 -32.07
C ARG A 47 7.66 7.24 -33.13
N GLY A 48 6.58 8.00 -32.91
CA GLY A 48 5.45 8.07 -33.84
C GLY A 48 4.49 6.89 -33.80
N ALA A 49 4.69 5.92 -32.92
CA ALA A 49 3.80 4.79 -32.71
C ALA A 49 3.09 4.92 -31.37
N GLU A 50 1.83 4.51 -31.33
CA GLU A 50 1.06 4.45 -30.09
C GLU A 50 1.34 3.15 -29.33
N TYR A 51 1.58 3.26 -28.02
CA TYR A 51 1.75 2.14 -27.12
C TYR A 51 0.75 2.24 -25.98
N ILE A 52 0.11 1.12 -25.67
CA ILE A 52 -0.76 1.04 -24.50
C ILE A 52 0.13 0.75 -23.29
N VAL A 53 0.07 1.63 -22.31
CA VAL A 53 0.77 1.44 -21.03
C VAL A 53 -0.20 0.76 -20.08
N ASP A 54 -0.06 -0.56 -19.93
CA ASP A 54 -0.91 -1.38 -19.07
C ASP A 54 -0.48 -1.33 -17.60
N PHE A 55 0.83 -1.18 -17.36
CA PHE A 55 1.38 -1.15 -16.02
C PHE A 55 1.63 0.29 -15.57
N LEU A 56 1.21 0.59 -14.35
CA LEU A 56 1.39 1.91 -13.75
C LEU A 56 2.40 1.83 -12.61
N PRO A 57 3.20 2.90 -12.43
CA PRO A 57 4.18 2.93 -11.34
C PRO A 57 3.47 2.96 -9.99
N LYS A 58 3.97 2.17 -9.06
CA LYS A 58 3.55 2.10 -7.67
C LYS A 58 4.80 1.97 -6.80
N VAL A 59 4.64 2.13 -5.51
CA VAL A 59 5.68 1.79 -4.56
C VAL A 59 5.16 0.75 -3.59
N LYS A 60 6.01 -0.20 -3.24
CA LYS A 60 5.75 -1.17 -2.20
C LYS A 60 6.55 -0.80 -0.97
N ILE A 61 5.87 -0.68 0.15
CA ILE A 61 6.47 -0.43 1.45
C ILE A 61 6.48 -1.74 2.21
N GLU A 62 7.62 -2.08 2.80
CA GLU A 62 7.75 -3.23 3.69
C GLU A 62 8.15 -2.73 5.07
N ILE A 63 7.41 -3.15 6.08
CA ILE A 63 7.63 -2.74 7.47
C ILE A 63 7.49 -3.97 8.36
N VAL A 64 8.43 -4.14 9.28
CA VAL A 64 8.34 -5.17 10.32
C VAL A 64 8.04 -4.48 11.63
N VAL A 65 6.97 -4.90 12.30
CA VAL A 65 6.51 -4.30 13.55
C VAL A 65 6.23 -5.37 14.59
N ARG A 66 6.16 -4.93 15.85
CA ARG A 66 5.68 -5.79 16.93
C ARG A 66 4.19 -6.04 16.76
N ASP A 67 3.68 -7.14 17.29
CA ASP A 67 2.26 -7.49 17.17
C ASP A 67 1.35 -6.37 17.68
N GLU A 68 1.70 -5.74 18.79
CA GLU A 68 0.92 -4.65 19.39
C GLU A 68 0.92 -3.37 18.54
N ASP A 69 1.86 -3.22 17.63
CA ASP A 69 1.96 -2.04 16.76
C ASP A 69 1.27 -2.23 15.40
N LEU A 70 0.76 -3.42 15.12
CA LEU A 70 0.19 -3.74 13.82
C LEU A 70 -0.96 -2.78 13.44
N ASP A 71 -1.94 -2.65 14.32
CA ASP A 71 -3.14 -1.86 14.03
C ASP A 71 -2.82 -0.39 13.79
N LYS A 72 -2.01 0.22 14.65
CA LYS A 72 -1.66 1.63 14.47
C LYS A 72 -0.82 1.87 13.22
N THR A 73 0.04 0.91 12.86
CA THR A 73 0.85 1.01 11.65
C THR A 73 -0.02 0.97 10.41
N VAL A 74 -0.94 0.02 10.35
CA VAL A 74 -1.88 -0.13 9.23
C VAL A 74 -2.77 1.11 9.11
N ASP A 75 -3.31 1.61 10.21
CA ASP A 75 -4.14 2.82 10.22
C ASP A 75 -3.36 4.05 9.71
N SER A 76 -2.10 4.18 10.12
CA SER A 76 -1.24 5.28 9.70
C SER A 76 -0.98 5.26 8.20
N ILE A 77 -0.74 4.08 7.64
CA ILE A 77 -0.55 3.93 6.20
C ILE A 77 -1.85 4.23 5.45
N GLN A 78 -2.95 3.65 5.89
CA GLN A 78 -4.23 3.79 5.22
C GLN A 78 -4.70 5.25 5.19
N SER A 79 -4.64 5.95 6.30
CA SER A 79 -5.11 7.34 6.37
C SER A 79 -4.29 8.29 5.48
N ALA A 80 -3.00 8.04 5.31
CA ALA A 80 -2.14 8.85 4.46
C ALA A 80 -2.22 8.45 2.97
N ALA A 81 -2.39 7.17 2.68
CA ALA A 81 -2.35 6.67 1.30
C ALA A 81 -3.68 6.76 0.56
N LYS A 82 -4.79 6.80 1.28
CA LYS A 82 -6.13 6.76 0.68
C LYS A 82 -6.48 8.08 0.02
N THR A 83 -6.83 8.05 -1.28
CA THR A 83 -7.36 9.20 -2.00
C THR A 83 -8.86 9.09 -2.26
N GLY A 84 -9.44 7.90 -2.09
CA GLY A 84 -10.81 7.60 -2.45
C GLY A 84 -11.00 7.27 -3.92
N ARG A 85 -9.93 7.21 -4.69
CA ARG A 85 -9.96 6.92 -6.13
C ARG A 85 -9.46 5.50 -6.41
N ILE A 86 -9.85 4.96 -7.55
CA ILE A 86 -9.36 3.68 -8.05
C ILE A 86 -7.83 3.72 -8.14
N GLY A 87 -7.17 2.65 -7.71
CA GLY A 87 -5.72 2.54 -7.76
C GLY A 87 -4.99 3.04 -6.53
N ASP A 88 -5.70 3.32 -5.43
CA ASP A 88 -5.07 3.75 -4.17
C ASP A 88 -4.04 2.74 -3.65
N GLY A 89 -4.22 1.46 -3.94
CA GLY A 89 -3.28 0.44 -3.57
C GLY A 89 -3.91 -0.72 -2.83
N LYS A 90 -3.07 -1.52 -2.21
CA LYS A 90 -3.51 -2.66 -1.41
C LYS A 90 -2.53 -2.95 -0.28
N PHE A 91 -3.04 -3.60 0.76
CA PHE A 91 -2.24 -4.11 1.86
C PHE A 91 -2.11 -5.62 1.79
N LEU A 92 -0.89 -6.11 2.01
CA LEU A 92 -0.61 -7.52 2.20
C LEU A 92 0.04 -7.69 3.56
N PHE A 93 -0.49 -8.60 4.35
CA PHE A 93 0.04 -8.89 5.66
C PHE A 93 0.67 -10.26 5.68
N LEU A 94 1.97 -10.32 5.93
CA LEU A 94 2.66 -11.55 6.18
C LEU A 94 2.79 -11.72 7.68
N ILE A 95 2.24 -12.81 8.18
CA ILE A 95 2.14 -13.05 9.60
C ILE A 95 3.00 -14.25 9.95
N TRP A 96 3.94 -14.04 10.85
CA TRP A 96 4.80 -15.10 11.34
C TRP A 96 4.20 -15.84 12.52
N THR A 97 3.12 -15.32 13.08
CA THR A 97 2.38 -15.91 14.17
C THR A 97 0.88 -15.88 13.86
N ARG A 98 0.08 -16.56 14.70
CA ARG A 98 -1.36 -16.67 14.52
C ARG A 98 -2.04 -15.28 14.51
N LEU A 99 -2.87 -15.04 13.49
CA LEU A 99 -3.76 -13.87 13.48
C LEU A 99 -4.88 -14.06 14.50
N SER A 100 -5.20 -13.00 15.24
CA SER A 100 -6.43 -12.95 16.01
C SER A 100 -7.62 -12.65 15.11
N ALA A 101 -8.83 -13.06 15.53
CA ALA A 101 -10.05 -12.79 14.78
C ALA A 101 -10.28 -11.27 14.59
N SER A 102 -9.94 -10.47 15.59
CA SER A 102 -10.09 -9.01 15.51
C SER A 102 -9.18 -8.37 14.46
N VAL A 103 -7.97 -8.87 14.31
CA VAL A 103 -7.06 -8.40 13.27
C VAL A 103 -7.58 -8.80 11.90
N LEU A 104 -8.13 -10.01 11.77
CA LEU A 104 -8.69 -10.49 10.52
C LEU A 104 -9.89 -9.66 10.08
N GLU A 105 -10.83 -9.34 10.97
CA GLU A 105 -11.95 -8.44 10.70
C GLU A 105 -11.50 -7.08 10.22
N LYS A 106 -10.54 -6.48 10.92
CA LYS A 106 -9.98 -5.19 10.56
C LYS A 106 -9.36 -5.21 9.18
N LEU A 107 -8.65 -6.29 8.87
CA LEU A 107 -8.03 -6.49 7.56
C LEU A 107 -9.08 -6.57 6.46
N GLU A 108 -10.13 -7.37 6.65
CA GLU A 108 -11.22 -7.51 5.69
C GLU A 108 -11.91 -6.17 5.42
N LYS A 109 -12.21 -5.41 6.47
CA LYS A 109 -12.81 -4.07 6.36
C LYS A 109 -11.90 -3.13 5.57
N MET A 110 -10.62 -3.12 5.84
CA MET A 110 -9.66 -2.27 5.14
C MET A 110 -9.56 -2.62 3.66
N LEU A 111 -9.58 -3.92 3.34
CA LEU A 111 -9.55 -4.37 1.96
C LEU A 111 -10.80 -3.97 1.18
N SER A 112 -11.95 -3.79 1.84
CA SER A 112 -13.16 -3.30 1.20
C SER A 112 -13.11 -1.79 0.94
N ASP A 113 -12.35 -1.03 1.74
CA ASP A 113 -12.24 0.43 1.65
C ASP A 113 -11.13 0.90 0.71
N ILE A 114 -10.18 0.04 0.38
CA ILE A 114 -9.04 0.34 -0.47
C ILE A 114 -9.26 -0.26 -1.86
N TYR A 115 -9.04 0.55 -2.90
CA TYR A 115 -9.13 0.07 -4.28
C TYR A 115 -7.83 -0.64 -4.66
N PHE A 116 -7.95 -1.91 -5.01
CA PHE A 116 -6.83 -2.68 -5.52
C PHE A 116 -6.46 -2.27 -6.94
N LEU A 117 -5.24 -2.55 -7.29
CA LEU A 117 -4.71 -2.31 -8.63
C LEU A 117 -5.51 -2.98 -9.74
#